data_53fd244ce6c57d51a9cb2a7644b81663
#
_entry.id   53fd244ce6c57d51a9cb2a7644b81663
#
_cell.length_a   1.000
_cell.length_b   1.000
_cell.length_c   1.000
_cell.angle_alpha   90.00
_cell.angle_beta   90.00
_cell.angle_gamma   90.00
#
_symmetry.space_group_name_H-M   'P 1'
#
loop_
_entity.id
_entity.type
_entity.pdbx_description
1 polymer ?
#
loop_
_entity_poly.entity_id
_entity_poly.type
_entity_poly.pdbx_seq_one_letter_code
_entity_poly.pdbx_strand_id
1 'polypeptide(L)'
;IQEKETMILPSGSLPAFLTFDSEEKAYISCVGLGKLYIINPTTMQKTGEIDLSEYAIGKESGDKNPEPGASVIRDGILYVGLAQDKSQFNPNTGAYVLLIDTKTDKPIKMISDNRATMATAYEYSGDPFIDEKGDLYIYCVGGFGYFANCTEGFLRIKKGETDFDQSYYFPIETISIPDIKGNKANYIYSKT
;
A
#
# COMPACT_ATOMS: atom_id res chain seq x y z
N ILE A 1 6.76 -22.04 18.88
CA ILE A 1 5.61 -21.70 17.98
C ILE A 1 5.21 -23.01 17.33
N GLN A 2 3.96 -23.39 17.45
CA GLN A 2 3.41 -24.57 16.81
C GLN A 2 2.60 -24.09 15.61
N GLU A 3 2.98 -24.53 14.40
CA GLU A 3 2.20 -24.32 13.19
C GLU A 3 0.87 -25.05 13.33
N LYS A 4 -0.24 -24.34 13.10
CA LYS A 4 -1.58 -24.94 13.23
C LYS A 4 -2.17 -25.28 11.86
N GLU A 5 -2.07 -24.35 10.92
CA GLU A 5 -2.65 -24.48 9.58
C GLU A 5 -1.84 -23.68 8.57
N THR A 6 -1.91 -24.08 7.31
CA THR A 6 -1.26 -23.40 6.18
C THR A 6 -2.28 -23.13 5.09
N MET A 7 -2.31 -21.90 4.59
CA MET A 7 -3.10 -21.54 3.42
C MET A 7 -2.19 -21.48 2.18
N ILE A 8 -2.62 -22.13 1.11
CA ILE A 8 -1.93 -22.07 -0.19
C ILE A 8 -2.60 -21.00 -1.06
N LEU A 9 -1.81 -20.03 -1.50
CA LEU A 9 -2.24 -19.02 -2.47
C LEU A 9 -1.89 -19.46 -3.90
N PRO A 10 -2.62 -18.97 -4.92
CA PRO A 10 -2.29 -19.26 -6.31
C PRO A 10 -0.87 -18.88 -6.69
N SER A 11 -0.29 -19.59 -7.65
CA SER A 11 1.02 -19.25 -8.20
C SER A 11 1.02 -17.82 -8.74
N GLY A 12 2.10 -17.08 -8.48
CA GLY A 12 2.25 -15.69 -8.89
C GLY A 12 1.55 -14.66 -8.00
N SER A 13 0.94 -15.07 -6.89
CA SER A 13 0.26 -14.14 -5.96
C SER A 13 1.19 -13.09 -5.40
N LEU A 14 2.45 -13.43 -5.09
CA LEU A 14 3.40 -12.56 -4.38
C LEU A 14 2.71 -11.85 -3.19
N PRO A 15 2.25 -12.61 -2.18
CA PRO A 15 1.58 -12.02 -1.02
C PRO A 15 2.62 -11.20 -0.23
N ALA A 16 2.35 -9.93 -0.02
CA ALA A 16 3.30 -9.02 0.62
C ALA A 16 2.80 -8.50 1.97
N PHE A 17 1.51 -8.23 2.10
CA PHE A 17 0.96 -7.56 3.28
C PHE A 17 -0.31 -8.23 3.76
N LEU A 18 -0.49 -8.22 5.09
CA LEU A 18 -1.67 -8.77 5.77
C LEU A 18 -2.24 -7.72 6.72
N THR A 19 -3.48 -7.32 6.49
CA THR A 19 -4.18 -6.32 7.32
C THR A 19 -5.41 -6.94 7.96
N PHE A 20 -5.46 -6.93 9.28
CA PHE A 20 -6.56 -7.50 10.05
C PHE A 20 -7.69 -6.48 10.24
N ASP A 21 -8.92 -6.89 9.95
CA ASP A 21 -10.15 -6.17 10.29
C ASP A 21 -10.75 -6.71 11.60
N SER A 22 -10.73 -8.03 11.76
CA SER A 22 -11.22 -8.72 12.95
C SER A 22 -10.57 -10.10 13.09
N GLU A 23 -10.96 -10.86 14.13
CA GLU A 23 -10.55 -12.28 14.28
C GLU A 23 -11.09 -13.19 13.16
N GLU A 24 -12.11 -12.74 12.44
CA GLU A 24 -12.75 -13.51 11.36
C GLU A 24 -12.49 -12.93 9.98
N LYS A 25 -11.83 -11.77 9.89
CA LYS A 25 -11.59 -11.10 8.62
C LYS A 25 -10.24 -10.40 8.54
N ALA A 26 -9.50 -10.70 7.48
CA ALA A 26 -8.26 -10.01 7.12
C ALA A 26 -8.13 -9.92 5.59
N TYR A 27 -7.27 -9.01 5.14
CA TYR A 27 -6.97 -8.78 3.73
C TYR A 27 -5.50 -9.11 3.45
N ILE A 28 -5.25 -9.87 2.39
CA ILE A 28 -3.89 -10.14 1.89
C ILE A 28 -3.71 -9.39 0.58
N SER A 29 -2.72 -8.51 0.52
CA SER A 29 -2.29 -7.88 -0.72
C SER A 29 -1.49 -8.86 -1.57
N CYS A 30 -2.05 -9.25 -2.71
CA CYS A 30 -1.41 -10.12 -3.69
C CYS A 30 -0.84 -9.28 -4.82
N VAL A 31 0.37 -8.76 -4.60
CA VAL A 31 1.05 -7.79 -5.48
C VAL A 31 1.15 -8.31 -6.92
N GLY A 32 1.50 -9.59 -7.10
CA GLY A 32 1.69 -10.17 -8.42
C GLY A 32 0.41 -10.40 -9.23
N LEU A 33 -0.76 -10.39 -8.58
CA LEU A 33 -2.05 -10.63 -9.23
C LEU A 33 -2.94 -9.37 -9.31
N GLY A 34 -2.52 -8.25 -8.71
CA GLY A 34 -3.37 -7.06 -8.63
C GLY A 34 -4.67 -7.29 -7.88
N LYS A 35 -4.64 -8.09 -6.81
CA LYS A 35 -5.83 -8.49 -6.05
C LYS A 35 -5.62 -8.37 -4.56
N LEU A 36 -6.72 -8.18 -3.85
CA LEU A 36 -6.78 -8.46 -2.42
C LEU A 36 -7.52 -9.78 -2.20
N TYR A 37 -6.96 -10.68 -1.39
CA TYR A 37 -7.71 -11.82 -0.89
C TYR A 37 -8.28 -11.50 0.48
N ILE A 38 -9.55 -11.86 0.66
CA ILE A 38 -10.24 -11.79 1.93
C ILE A 38 -10.17 -13.17 2.55
N ILE A 39 -9.72 -13.23 3.78
CA ILE A 39 -9.55 -14.50 4.51
C ILE A 39 -10.20 -14.43 5.87
N ASN A 40 -10.54 -15.59 6.40
CA ASN A 40 -10.75 -15.76 7.83
C ASN A 40 -9.44 -16.21 8.46
N PRO A 41 -8.76 -15.36 9.26
CA PRO A 41 -7.45 -15.70 9.81
C PRO A 41 -7.51 -16.76 10.91
N THR A 42 -8.68 -16.98 11.53
CA THR A 42 -8.87 -18.03 12.55
C THR A 42 -8.95 -19.41 11.91
N THR A 43 -9.60 -19.55 10.75
CA THR A 43 -9.77 -20.82 10.03
C THR A 43 -8.80 -20.99 8.87
N MET A 44 -7.99 -19.96 8.57
CA MET A 44 -7.07 -19.93 7.44
C MET A 44 -7.74 -20.18 6.08
N GLN A 45 -9.00 -19.78 5.95
CA GLN A 45 -9.77 -19.99 4.72
C GLN A 45 -9.95 -18.70 3.96
N LYS A 46 -9.82 -18.76 2.63
CA LYS A 46 -10.20 -17.66 1.74
C LYS A 46 -11.73 -17.56 1.72
N THR A 47 -12.25 -16.37 2.01
CA THR A 47 -13.68 -16.06 2.03
C THR A 47 -14.12 -15.18 0.85
N GLY A 48 -13.17 -14.50 0.18
CA GLY A 48 -13.46 -13.64 -0.97
C GLY A 48 -12.21 -13.12 -1.66
N GLU A 49 -12.43 -12.31 -2.68
CA GLU A 49 -11.37 -11.53 -3.34
C GLU A 49 -11.92 -10.25 -3.91
N ILE A 50 -11.04 -9.25 -4.03
CA ILE A 50 -11.30 -7.98 -4.71
C ILE A 50 -10.31 -7.85 -5.86
N ASP A 51 -10.81 -7.79 -7.09
CA ASP A 51 -10.02 -7.54 -8.30
C ASP A 51 -9.78 -6.03 -8.42
N LEU A 52 -8.52 -5.62 -8.52
CA LEU A 52 -8.13 -4.23 -8.60
C LEU A 52 -7.71 -3.78 -10.01
N SER A 53 -7.93 -4.61 -11.02
CA SER A 53 -7.48 -4.37 -12.40
C SER A 53 -8.02 -3.07 -13.01
N GLU A 54 -9.21 -2.63 -12.60
CA GLU A 54 -9.80 -1.37 -13.05
C GLU A 54 -9.06 -0.13 -12.53
N TYR A 55 -8.25 -0.29 -11.48
CA TYR A 55 -7.49 0.80 -10.86
C TYR A 55 -6.05 0.91 -11.35
N ALA A 56 -5.62 0.07 -12.28
CA ALA A 56 -4.31 0.16 -12.92
C ALA A 56 -4.22 1.35 -13.87
N ILE A 57 -3.12 2.10 -13.83
CA ILE A 57 -2.92 3.33 -14.60
C ILE A 57 -1.70 3.20 -15.50
N GLY A 58 -1.86 3.62 -16.78
CA GLY A 58 -0.76 3.88 -17.70
C GLY A 58 0.15 2.70 -17.99
N LYS A 59 -0.38 1.49 -18.02
CA LYS A 59 0.39 0.28 -18.32
C LYS A 59 0.79 0.22 -19.80
N GLU A 60 2.10 0.11 -20.07
CA GLU A 60 2.68 0.07 -21.41
C GLU A 60 2.39 -1.24 -22.14
N SER A 61 2.31 -2.35 -21.41
CA SER A 61 2.14 -3.71 -21.97
C SER A 61 0.71 -4.23 -21.96
N GLY A 62 -0.26 -3.41 -21.57
CA GLY A 62 -1.64 -3.84 -21.32
C GLY A 62 -1.82 -4.62 -20.03
N ASP A 63 -0.82 -4.67 -19.18
CA ASP A 63 -0.91 -5.17 -17.81
C ASP A 63 -1.94 -4.35 -17.02
N LYS A 64 -2.82 -5.03 -16.29
CA LYS A 64 -3.87 -4.43 -15.47
C LYS A 64 -3.62 -4.58 -13.98
N ASN A 65 -2.38 -4.82 -13.58
CA ASN A 65 -2.00 -4.94 -12.19
C ASN A 65 -1.63 -3.56 -11.61
N PRO A 66 -2.35 -3.03 -10.59
CA PRO A 66 -1.97 -1.80 -9.91
C PRO A 66 -0.96 -2.00 -8.78
N GLU A 67 -0.46 -3.22 -8.54
CA GLU A 67 0.46 -3.65 -7.50
C GLU A 67 0.03 -3.17 -6.10
N PRO A 68 -0.99 -3.83 -5.48
CA PRO A 68 -1.45 -3.45 -4.15
C PRO A 68 -0.36 -3.68 -3.10
N GLY A 69 -0.01 -2.62 -2.38
CA GLY A 69 1.00 -2.59 -1.32
C GLY A 69 0.41 -2.75 0.07
N ALA A 70 1.09 -2.16 1.06
CA ALA A 70 0.64 -2.14 2.44
C ALA A 70 -0.66 -1.36 2.60
N SER A 71 -1.45 -1.77 3.58
CA SER A 71 -2.75 -1.18 3.84
C SER A 71 -3.02 -1.02 5.33
N VAL A 72 -3.97 -0.14 5.67
CA VAL A 72 -4.41 0.10 7.04
C VAL A 72 -5.91 0.34 7.06
N ILE A 73 -6.56 -0.04 8.15
CA ILE A 73 -7.98 0.22 8.36
C ILE A 73 -8.15 1.40 9.32
N ARG A 74 -9.00 2.37 8.91
CA ARG A 74 -9.43 3.47 9.75
C ARG A 74 -10.93 3.73 9.54
N ASP A 75 -11.69 3.74 10.62
CA ASP A 75 -13.13 4.04 10.60
C ASP A 75 -13.95 3.18 9.60
N GLY A 76 -13.64 1.88 9.50
CA GLY A 76 -14.30 0.95 8.60
C GLY A 76 -13.93 1.09 7.12
N ILE A 77 -12.85 1.82 6.82
CA ILE A 77 -12.30 1.97 5.47
C ILE A 77 -10.89 1.37 5.45
N LEU A 78 -10.65 0.47 4.51
CA LEU A 78 -9.33 -0.05 4.19
C LEU A 78 -8.67 0.89 3.16
N TYR A 79 -7.53 1.46 3.52
CA TYR A 79 -6.69 2.30 2.66
C TYR A 79 -5.56 1.45 2.11
N VAL A 80 -5.55 1.18 0.82
CA VAL A 80 -4.56 0.32 0.14
C VAL A 80 -3.68 1.17 -0.75
N GLY A 81 -2.39 1.23 -0.48
CA GLY A 81 -1.44 1.85 -1.39
C GLY A 81 -1.29 1.04 -2.67
N LEU A 82 -1.15 1.72 -3.79
CA LEU A 82 -0.94 1.12 -5.11
C LEU A 82 0.37 1.63 -5.69
N ALA A 83 1.28 0.72 -6.06
CA ALA A 83 2.58 1.10 -6.63
C ALA A 83 2.46 1.68 -8.04
N GLN A 84 1.52 1.19 -8.84
CA GLN A 84 1.23 1.69 -10.19
C GLN A 84 2.44 1.67 -11.12
N ASP A 85 3.07 0.53 -11.28
CA ASP A 85 4.18 0.37 -12.20
C ASP A 85 3.71 0.43 -13.67
N LYS A 86 4.43 1.18 -14.51
CA LYS A 86 4.26 1.13 -15.98
C LYS A 86 4.86 -0.15 -16.55
N SER A 87 6.01 -0.52 -16.02
CA SER A 87 6.77 -1.73 -16.28
C SER A 87 7.50 -2.07 -14.99
N GLN A 88 8.15 -3.23 -14.93
CA GLN A 88 8.81 -3.69 -13.72
C GLN A 88 9.64 -2.59 -13.02
N PHE A 89 9.23 -2.23 -11.81
CA PHE A 89 9.86 -1.20 -10.94
C PHE A 89 9.93 0.22 -11.54
N ASN A 90 9.25 0.51 -12.63
CA ASN A 90 9.18 1.85 -13.21
C ASN A 90 7.81 2.46 -12.93
N PRO A 91 7.66 3.26 -11.87
CA PRO A 91 6.34 3.73 -11.43
C PRO A 91 5.76 4.81 -12.34
N ASN A 92 4.45 4.91 -12.35
CA ASN A 92 3.77 6.14 -12.74
C ASN A 92 4.10 7.25 -11.75
N THR A 93 4.11 8.49 -12.21
CA THR A 93 4.20 9.65 -11.32
C THR A 93 2.94 9.74 -10.46
N GLY A 94 3.13 10.07 -9.18
CA GLY A 94 2.05 10.19 -8.21
C GLY A 94 1.96 9.02 -7.24
N ALA A 95 1.35 9.29 -6.11
CA ALA A 95 0.97 8.32 -5.11
C ALA A 95 -0.52 8.02 -5.24
N TYR A 96 -0.89 6.76 -5.22
CA TYR A 96 -2.28 6.31 -5.40
C TYR A 96 -2.69 5.44 -4.22
N VAL A 97 -3.86 5.72 -3.66
CA VAL A 97 -4.45 4.94 -2.57
C VAL A 97 -5.89 4.61 -2.90
N LEU A 98 -6.24 3.33 -2.86
CA LEU A 98 -7.61 2.86 -3.04
C LEU A 98 -8.29 2.73 -1.67
N LEU A 99 -9.47 3.31 -1.55
CA LEU A 99 -10.33 3.23 -0.38
C LEU A 99 -11.39 2.15 -0.61
N ILE A 100 -11.53 1.24 0.34
CA ILE A 100 -12.47 0.12 0.28
C ILE A 100 -13.29 0.10 1.57
N ASP A 101 -14.61 0.01 1.46
CA ASP A 101 -15.51 -0.17 2.60
C ASP A 101 -15.36 -1.60 3.15
N THR A 102 -14.92 -1.73 4.41
CA THR A 102 -14.64 -3.07 4.99
C THR A 102 -15.90 -3.86 5.31
N LYS A 103 -17.06 -3.22 5.37
CA LYS A 103 -18.33 -3.90 5.62
C LYS A 103 -18.90 -4.57 4.36
N THR A 104 -18.67 -3.97 3.20
CA THR A 104 -19.21 -4.45 1.92
C THR A 104 -18.16 -5.04 1.00
N ASP A 105 -16.87 -4.86 1.32
CA ASP A 105 -15.71 -5.21 0.51
C ASP A 105 -15.71 -4.57 -0.89
N LYS A 106 -16.33 -3.39 -0.99
CA LYS A 106 -16.43 -2.66 -2.25
C LYS A 106 -15.53 -1.44 -2.26
N PRO A 107 -14.82 -1.20 -3.37
CA PRO A 107 -14.11 0.04 -3.58
C PRO A 107 -15.05 1.25 -3.49
N ILE A 108 -14.60 2.28 -2.78
CA ILE A 108 -15.30 3.57 -2.64
C ILE A 108 -14.78 4.55 -3.69
N LYS A 109 -13.47 4.78 -3.69
CA LYS A 109 -12.76 5.66 -4.62
C LYS A 109 -11.26 5.41 -4.59
N MET A 110 -10.57 5.81 -5.63
CA MET A 110 -9.12 5.96 -5.64
C MET A 110 -8.76 7.43 -5.51
N ILE A 111 -7.83 7.75 -4.61
CA ILE A 111 -7.26 9.09 -4.42
C ILE A 111 -5.83 9.12 -4.92
N SER A 112 -5.36 10.29 -5.33
CA SER A 112 -3.99 10.46 -5.81
C SER A 112 -3.39 11.79 -5.39
N ASP A 113 -2.04 11.84 -5.32
CA ASP A 113 -1.28 13.04 -5.05
C ASP A 113 0.04 13.00 -5.82
N ASN A 114 0.33 14.08 -6.55
CA ASN A 114 1.52 14.16 -7.40
C ASN A 114 2.77 14.68 -6.67
N ARG A 115 2.66 15.02 -5.38
CA ARG A 115 3.82 15.47 -4.57
C ARG A 115 4.73 14.33 -4.15
N ALA A 116 4.23 13.08 -4.20
CA ALA A 116 5.00 11.89 -3.90
C ALA A 116 4.68 10.76 -4.90
N THR A 117 5.47 9.70 -4.90
CA THR A 117 5.38 8.60 -5.88
C THR A 117 5.39 7.25 -5.18
N MET A 118 4.61 6.29 -5.68
CA MET A 118 4.53 4.90 -5.18
C MET A 118 4.09 4.82 -3.71
N ALA A 119 2.80 4.97 -3.46
CA ALA A 119 2.24 4.81 -2.12
C ALA A 119 2.42 3.37 -1.60
N THR A 120 3.08 3.21 -0.46
CA THR A 120 3.25 1.94 0.30
C THR A 120 3.61 0.72 -0.56
N ALA A 121 4.46 0.93 -1.56
CA ALA A 121 4.81 -0.11 -2.51
C ALA A 121 5.83 -1.09 -1.95
N TYR A 122 5.62 -2.39 -2.23
CA TYR A 122 6.51 -3.49 -1.93
C TYR A 122 6.89 -3.66 -0.45
N GLU A 123 7.49 -4.79 -0.11
CA GLU A 123 7.90 -5.19 1.24
C GLU A 123 8.97 -4.29 1.89
N TYR A 124 9.54 -3.37 1.14
CA TYR A 124 10.56 -2.42 1.61
C TYR A 124 10.00 -1.06 2.02
N SER A 125 8.71 -0.82 1.79
CA SER A 125 8.04 0.39 2.26
C SER A 125 7.53 0.17 3.68
N GLY A 126 7.64 1.18 4.53
CA GLY A 126 7.01 1.14 5.84
C GLY A 126 5.47 1.05 5.70
N ASP A 127 4.84 0.42 6.68
CA ASP A 127 3.39 0.38 6.76
C ASP A 127 2.79 1.79 6.93
N PRO A 128 1.61 2.06 6.35
CA PRO A 128 0.87 3.25 6.69
C PRO A 128 0.50 3.21 8.18
N PHE A 129 0.50 4.37 8.84
CA PHE A 129 0.21 4.42 10.26
C PHE A 129 -0.76 5.54 10.61
N ILE A 130 -1.43 5.38 11.76
CA ILE A 130 -2.37 6.36 12.31
C ILE A 130 -1.75 6.92 13.58
N ASP A 131 -1.66 8.25 13.67
CA ASP A 131 -1.14 8.91 14.86
C ASP A 131 -2.18 9.02 15.99
N GLU A 132 -1.78 9.55 17.14
CA GLU A 132 -2.63 9.73 18.32
C GLU A 132 -3.84 10.64 18.08
N LYS A 133 -3.77 11.51 17.06
CA LYS A 133 -4.86 12.40 16.67
C LYS A 133 -5.84 11.74 15.71
N GLY A 134 -5.46 10.57 15.18
CA GLY A 134 -6.23 9.82 14.19
C GLY A 134 -5.93 10.24 12.73
N ASP A 135 -4.89 11.04 12.50
CA ASP A 135 -4.40 11.34 11.16
C ASP A 135 -3.68 10.11 10.59
N LEU A 136 -3.94 9.78 9.34
CA LEU A 136 -3.33 8.68 8.63
C LEU A 136 -2.16 9.19 7.78
N TYR A 137 -1.02 8.54 7.91
CA TYR A 137 0.20 8.85 7.15
C TYR A 137 0.53 7.72 6.20
N ILE A 138 0.78 8.08 4.95
CA ILE A 138 1.15 7.18 3.85
C ILE A 138 2.58 7.48 3.45
N TYR A 139 3.46 6.49 3.59
CA TYR A 139 4.82 6.57 3.08
C TYR A 139 4.85 6.25 1.58
N CYS A 140 5.53 7.09 0.82
CA CYS A 140 5.73 6.95 -0.61
C CYS A 140 7.22 6.76 -0.90
N VAL A 141 7.57 5.67 -1.55
CA VAL A 141 8.98 5.23 -1.68
C VAL A 141 9.75 5.90 -2.82
N GLY A 142 9.11 6.76 -3.62
CA GLY A 142 9.78 7.58 -4.62
C GLY A 142 10.52 6.80 -5.70
N GLY A 143 10.11 5.57 -6.04
CA GLY A 143 10.82 4.74 -7.02
C GLY A 143 12.22 4.35 -6.57
N PHE A 144 12.45 4.26 -5.25
CA PHE A 144 13.71 3.82 -4.63
C PHE A 144 14.93 4.70 -5.00
N GLY A 145 14.71 5.94 -5.43
CA GLY A 145 15.78 6.85 -5.86
C GLY A 145 16.36 6.57 -7.24
N TYR A 146 15.82 5.60 -7.99
CA TYR A 146 16.31 5.26 -9.32
C TYR A 146 15.74 6.12 -10.45
N PHE A 147 14.64 6.82 -10.19
CA PHE A 147 13.90 7.58 -11.21
C PHE A 147 13.86 9.07 -10.88
N ALA A 148 14.36 9.91 -11.78
CA ALA A 148 14.56 11.34 -11.56
C ALA A 148 13.28 12.14 -11.26
N ASN A 149 12.12 11.65 -11.70
CA ASN A 149 10.83 12.34 -11.52
C ASN A 149 9.97 11.70 -10.42
N CYS A 150 10.57 10.86 -9.59
CA CYS A 150 9.90 10.19 -8.49
C CYS A 150 10.35 10.81 -7.16
N THR A 151 9.39 11.21 -6.34
CA THR A 151 9.63 11.87 -5.07
C THR A 151 9.22 10.99 -3.90
N GLU A 152 10.09 10.93 -2.91
CA GLU A 152 9.89 10.17 -1.67
C GLU A 152 9.36 11.09 -0.57
N GLY A 153 8.50 10.56 0.31
CA GLY A 153 8.01 11.31 1.45
C GLY A 153 6.72 10.77 2.05
N PHE A 154 6.22 11.49 3.03
CA PHE A 154 4.94 11.18 3.67
C PHE A 154 3.84 12.12 3.21
N LEU A 155 2.72 11.53 2.84
CA LEU A 155 1.44 12.21 2.66
C LEU A 155 0.54 11.93 3.85
N ARG A 156 -0.40 12.83 4.12
CA ARG A 156 -1.34 12.72 5.24
C ARG A 156 -2.79 12.73 4.74
N ILE A 157 -3.64 11.96 5.43
CA ILE A 157 -5.10 12.06 5.34
C ILE A 157 -5.61 12.38 6.74
N LYS A 158 -6.18 13.56 6.96
CA LYS A 158 -6.66 13.99 8.28
C LYS A 158 -7.76 13.07 8.81
N LYS A 159 -7.88 13.01 10.13
CA LYS A 159 -8.98 12.32 10.79
C LYS A 159 -10.33 12.79 10.26
N GLY A 160 -11.19 11.83 9.90
CA GLY A 160 -12.52 12.10 9.35
C GLY A 160 -12.54 12.52 7.87
N GLU A 161 -11.37 12.70 7.25
CA GLU A 161 -11.24 12.96 5.82
C GLU A 161 -10.86 11.69 5.05
N THR A 162 -11.13 11.70 3.75
CA THR A 162 -10.85 10.58 2.83
C THR A 162 -10.04 11.00 1.61
N ASP A 163 -9.47 12.20 1.64
CA ASP A 163 -8.59 12.74 0.60
C ASP A 163 -7.27 13.20 1.22
N PHE A 164 -6.21 13.26 0.40
CA PHE A 164 -4.92 13.76 0.86
C PHE A 164 -5.00 15.22 1.29
N ASP A 165 -4.42 15.52 2.44
CA ASP A 165 -4.28 16.87 2.97
C ASP A 165 -3.29 17.68 2.13
N GLN A 166 -3.79 18.63 1.36
CA GLN A 166 -2.99 19.47 0.48
C GLN A 166 -2.05 20.42 1.23
N SER A 167 -2.27 20.63 2.53
CA SER A 167 -1.40 21.46 3.38
C SER A 167 -0.22 20.71 3.98
N TYR A 168 -0.16 19.36 3.82
CA TYR A 168 0.87 18.53 4.42
C TYR A 168 1.58 17.68 3.37
N TYR A 169 2.88 17.80 3.32
CA TYR A 169 3.81 16.90 2.66
C TYR A 169 5.14 16.96 3.40
N PHE A 170 5.67 15.83 3.77
CA PHE A 170 6.98 15.72 4.39
C PHE A 170 7.93 15.01 3.42
N PRO A 171 8.77 15.77 2.68
CA PRO A 171 9.71 15.19 1.74
C PRO A 171 10.82 14.44 2.48
N ILE A 172 11.25 13.32 1.90
CA ILE A 172 12.47 12.62 2.29
C ILE A 172 13.45 12.80 1.14
N GLU A 173 14.58 13.44 1.42
CA GLU A 173 15.66 13.53 0.44
C GLU A 173 16.36 12.18 0.38
N THR A 174 16.08 11.41 -0.65
CA THR A 174 16.87 10.23 -0.97
C THR A 174 18.20 10.72 -1.50
N ILE A 175 19.23 10.70 -0.67
CA ILE A 175 20.59 10.81 -1.19
C ILE A 175 20.77 9.55 -2.04
N SER A 176 20.93 9.73 -3.36
CA SER A 176 21.23 8.62 -4.25
C SER A 176 22.55 7.99 -3.78
N ILE A 177 22.44 6.91 -3.06
CA ILE A 177 23.56 6.19 -2.51
C ILE A 177 23.83 5.06 -3.49
N PRO A 178 25.04 5.00 -4.08
CA PRO A 178 25.47 3.81 -4.81
C PRO A 178 25.51 2.55 -3.93
N ASP A 179 25.48 2.73 -2.62
CA ASP A 179 25.41 1.67 -1.61
C ASP A 179 24.13 1.81 -0.79
N ILE A 180 23.16 0.97 -1.05
CA ILE A 180 21.97 0.80 -0.19
C ILE A 180 22.42 0.14 1.12
N LYS A 181 23.03 0.91 1.99
CA LYS A 181 23.28 0.51 3.38
C LYS A 181 22.37 1.35 4.28
N GLY A 182 21.19 0.84 4.52
CA GLY A 182 20.30 1.38 5.52
C GLY A 182 19.17 2.21 4.94
N ASN A 183 18.04 1.62 4.92
CA ASN A 183 16.78 2.28 4.67
C ASN A 183 16.57 3.37 5.73
N LYS A 184 16.73 4.65 5.40
CA LYS A 184 16.55 5.77 6.34
C LYS A 184 15.13 5.85 6.90
N ALA A 185 14.15 5.29 6.23
CA ALA A 185 12.79 5.17 6.72
C ALA A 185 12.70 4.45 8.07
N ASN A 186 13.61 3.51 8.35
CA ASN A 186 13.66 2.79 9.63
C ASN A 186 14.03 3.67 10.84
N TYR A 187 14.50 4.90 10.64
CA TYR A 187 14.88 5.77 11.75
C TYR A 187 13.75 6.70 12.21
N ILE A 188 12.68 6.83 11.43
CA ILE A 188 11.54 7.67 11.80
C ILE A 188 10.70 6.99 12.88
N TYR A 189 10.73 5.67 12.97
CA TYR A 189 9.93 4.88 13.91
C TYR A 189 10.56 4.64 15.28
N SER A 190 11.78 5.07 15.51
CA SER A 190 12.51 4.71 16.73
C SER A 190 12.48 5.74 17.83
N LYS A 191 11.65 6.78 17.72
CA LYS A 191 11.54 7.80 18.77
C LYS A 191 10.08 8.22 18.97
N THR A 192 9.37 7.42 19.70
CA THR A 192 8.31 7.86 20.62
C THR A 192 8.73 7.58 22.03
#